data_87c786ee47e95788c128aeeb2fe35b91
#
_entry.id   87c786ee47e95788c128aeeb2fe35b91
#
_cell.length_a   1.000
_cell.length_b   1.000
_cell.length_c   1.000
_cell.angle_alpha   90.00
_cell.angle_beta   90.00
_cell.angle_gamma   90.00
#
_symmetry.space_group_name_H-M   'P 1'
#
loop_
_entity.id
_entity.type
_entity.pdbx_description
1 polymer ?
#
loop_
_entity_poly.entity_id
_entity_poly.type
_entity_poly.pdbx_seq_one_letter_code
_entity_poly.pdbx_strand_id
1 'polypeptide(L)'
;MNQRINKVLEQMNNRGIDHLIISDPSSIDYLIGYKNHPGERMYVLLLKNDGNHTLFLNNLFYLDQELDLNIVWYNDTDNCVEVLSEYLQEANCVGIDKFWNAKFLLPLMEYTNGETHYELGSICVDYVRMKKDEHEQELMIKASQINDAAIDEMIKLCALGNMSEKEVANKLADIYRSLGSDDHSFTPIVAYGKNCADTHHEGDDTMLKPGDSIIIDMGCTYQGYCSDMTRTVFYKEVSEEQKRVYELVRDANLAAEAIIKPGVRLCDIDKCARDFIKEGGFVAEFNHRLGHFIGRDVHEYGDVSATFDMEVEEGMVFSIEPGVYIQGKFGVRVEDLVLVTKDGCKILNSYTKDLLVVG
;
A
#
# COMPACT_ATOMS: atom_id res chain seq x y z
N MET A 1 21.55 2.48 -18.39
CA MET A 1 20.29 1.72 -18.24
C MET A 1 19.91 1.70 -16.77
N ASN A 2 18.67 2.00 -16.43
CA ASN A 2 18.17 2.10 -15.04
C ASN A 2 18.25 0.73 -14.34
N GLN A 3 18.82 0.66 -13.13
CA GLN A 3 18.97 -0.60 -12.38
C GLN A 3 17.62 -1.29 -12.10
N ARG A 4 16.53 -0.51 -11.92
CA ARG A 4 15.18 -1.03 -11.70
C ARG A 4 14.64 -1.75 -12.93
N ILE A 5 14.82 -1.16 -14.11
CA ILE A 5 14.45 -1.80 -15.39
C ILE A 5 15.23 -3.12 -15.58
N ASN A 6 16.54 -3.15 -15.28
CA ASN A 6 17.32 -4.38 -15.40
C ASN A 6 16.78 -5.50 -14.50
N LYS A 7 16.38 -5.20 -13.26
CA LYS A 7 15.75 -6.17 -12.36
C LYS A 7 14.41 -6.68 -12.90
N VAL A 8 13.62 -5.81 -13.54
CA VAL A 8 12.35 -6.21 -14.18
C VAL A 8 12.62 -7.11 -15.39
N LEU A 9 13.61 -6.79 -16.23
CA LEU A 9 14.00 -7.65 -17.36
C LEU A 9 14.47 -9.04 -16.89
N GLU A 10 15.18 -9.13 -15.78
CA GLU A 10 15.54 -10.41 -15.16
C GLU A 10 14.30 -11.20 -14.75
N GLN A 11 13.30 -10.56 -14.16
CA GLN A 11 12.03 -11.20 -13.81
C GLN A 11 11.24 -11.65 -15.06
N MET A 12 11.23 -10.83 -16.13
CA MET A 12 10.64 -11.20 -17.42
C MET A 12 11.32 -12.46 -18.01
N ASN A 13 12.65 -12.47 -18.05
CA ASN A 13 13.42 -13.61 -18.58
C ASN A 13 13.15 -14.91 -17.78
N ASN A 14 13.09 -14.83 -16.45
CA ASN A 14 12.80 -15.97 -15.58
C ASN A 14 11.40 -16.56 -15.81
N ARG A 15 10.47 -15.78 -16.40
CA ARG A 15 9.08 -16.18 -16.68
C ARG A 15 8.80 -16.43 -18.17
N GLY A 16 9.79 -16.22 -19.05
CA GLY A 16 9.62 -16.38 -20.48
C GLY A 16 8.75 -15.29 -21.13
N ILE A 17 8.68 -14.11 -20.53
CA ILE A 17 7.97 -12.94 -21.06
C ILE A 17 8.92 -12.15 -21.96
N ASP A 18 8.59 -12.02 -23.25
CA ASP A 18 9.41 -11.29 -24.23
C ASP A 18 9.20 -9.78 -24.13
N HIS A 19 7.95 -9.38 -23.98
CA HIS A 19 7.50 -7.99 -23.91
C HIS A 19 6.60 -7.79 -22.69
N LEU A 20 6.74 -6.67 -22.01
CA LEU A 20 5.91 -6.34 -20.83
C LEU A 20 5.26 -4.97 -21.04
N ILE A 21 3.93 -4.95 -21.06
CA ILE A 21 3.11 -3.74 -21.06
C ILE A 21 2.86 -3.33 -19.61
N ILE A 22 3.34 -2.17 -19.24
CA ILE A 22 3.14 -1.54 -17.94
C ILE A 22 2.25 -0.31 -18.14
N SER A 23 1.12 -0.24 -17.45
CA SER A 23 0.14 0.84 -17.55
C SER A 23 -0.12 1.56 -16.24
N ASP A 24 0.29 0.96 -15.12
CA ASP A 24 0.18 1.57 -13.81
C ASP A 24 1.08 2.81 -13.69
N PRO A 25 0.52 4.03 -13.46
CA PRO A 25 1.31 5.25 -13.36
C PRO A 25 2.37 5.22 -12.25
N SER A 26 2.09 4.59 -11.11
CA SER A 26 3.07 4.43 -10.03
C SER A 26 4.24 3.57 -10.44
N SER A 27 3.99 2.48 -11.17
CA SER A 27 5.03 1.59 -11.69
C SER A 27 5.87 2.27 -12.79
N ILE A 28 5.25 3.05 -13.67
CA ILE A 28 5.96 3.80 -14.71
C ILE A 28 6.85 4.87 -14.05
N ASP A 29 6.32 5.66 -13.12
CA ASP A 29 7.09 6.65 -12.37
C ASP A 29 8.25 5.98 -11.59
N TYR A 30 8.01 4.82 -10.95
CA TYR A 30 9.05 4.03 -10.29
C TYR A 30 10.21 3.66 -11.22
N LEU A 31 9.89 3.28 -12.45
CA LEU A 31 10.88 2.77 -13.42
C LEU A 31 11.63 3.88 -14.17
N ILE A 32 10.94 4.96 -14.56
CA ILE A 32 11.53 5.98 -15.44
C ILE A 32 11.53 7.40 -14.85
N GLY A 33 10.96 7.61 -13.64
CA GLY A 33 10.91 8.91 -12.97
C GLY A 33 9.99 9.93 -13.66
N TYR A 34 9.02 9.47 -14.45
CA TYR A 34 8.03 10.33 -15.10
C TYR A 34 6.64 10.07 -14.54
N LYS A 35 6.18 11.00 -13.69
CA LYS A 35 4.86 10.96 -13.07
C LYS A 35 3.82 11.58 -14.01
N ASN A 36 2.78 10.82 -14.37
CA ASN A 36 1.69 11.28 -15.20
C ASN A 36 0.34 10.76 -14.68
N HIS A 37 -0.74 11.51 -14.96
CA HIS A 37 -2.12 11.14 -14.67
C HIS A 37 -2.90 11.09 -15.99
N PRO A 38 -2.92 9.94 -16.68
CA PRO A 38 -3.41 9.83 -18.06
C PRO A 38 -4.92 9.93 -18.19
N GLY A 39 -5.69 9.84 -17.11
CA GLY A 39 -7.14 9.76 -17.15
C GLY A 39 -7.59 8.51 -17.91
N GLU A 40 -8.46 8.72 -18.93
CA GLU A 40 -8.97 7.63 -19.77
C GLU A 40 -8.04 7.27 -20.96
N ARG A 41 -6.92 7.98 -21.15
CA ARG A 41 -6.01 7.79 -22.30
C ARG A 41 -5.03 6.64 -22.06
N MET A 42 -4.63 6.00 -23.14
CA MET A 42 -3.59 4.97 -23.07
C MET A 42 -2.26 5.60 -22.62
N TYR A 43 -1.68 5.05 -21.57
CA TYR A 43 -0.36 5.39 -21.07
C TYR A 43 0.36 4.08 -20.80
N VAL A 44 1.39 3.79 -21.57
CA VAL A 44 2.04 2.49 -21.56
C VAL A 44 3.55 2.65 -21.67
N LEU A 45 4.27 2.02 -20.76
CA LEU A 45 5.68 1.72 -20.91
C LEU A 45 5.80 0.26 -21.38
N LEU A 46 6.29 0.06 -22.60
CA LEU A 46 6.60 -1.24 -23.17
C LEU A 46 8.07 -1.56 -22.90
N LEU A 47 8.32 -2.56 -22.06
CA LEU A 47 9.66 -3.12 -21.89
C LEU A 47 9.85 -4.32 -22.82
N LYS A 48 11.03 -4.41 -23.44
CA LYS A 48 11.44 -5.49 -24.33
C LYS A 48 12.75 -6.09 -23.87
N ASN A 49 12.92 -7.40 -24.00
CA ASN A 49 14.16 -8.10 -23.61
C ASN A 49 15.38 -7.68 -24.44
N ASP A 50 15.17 -7.10 -25.63
CA ASP A 50 16.24 -6.59 -26.51
C ASP A 50 16.76 -5.20 -26.09
N GLY A 51 16.15 -4.57 -25.06
CA GLY A 51 16.51 -3.25 -24.56
C GLY A 51 15.88 -2.07 -25.29
N ASN A 52 15.06 -2.30 -26.33
CA ASN A 52 14.36 -1.24 -27.09
C ASN A 52 13.05 -0.84 -26.39
N HIS A 53 13.15 -0.23 -25.22
CA HIS A 53 11.99 0.20 -24.44
C HIS A 53 11.30 1.40 -25.08
N THR A 54 9.96 1.45 -24.96
CA THR A 54 9.14 2.48 -25.61
C THR A 54 8.05 2.98 -24.67
N LEU A 55 7.94 4.30 -24.52
CA LEU A 55 6.83 4.96 -23.84
C LEU A 55 5.81 5.45 -24.86
N PHE A 56 4.54 5.03 -24.73
CA PHE A 56 3.42 5.55 -25.51
C PHE A 56 2.73 6.66 -24.72
N LEU A 57 2.73 7.87 -25.27
CA LEU A 57 2.29 9.07 -24.57
C LEU A 57 1.40 9.94 -25.47
N ASN A 58 0.26 10.39 -24.96
CA ASN A 58 -0.61 11.30 -25.69
C ASN A 58 0.00 12.70 -25.75
N ASN A 59 -0.12 13.38 -26.92
CA ASN A 59 0.39 14.73 -27.17
C ASN A 59 -0.19 15.82 -26.24
N LEU A 60 -1.23 15.52 -25.47
CA LEU A 60 -1.75 16.42 -24.42
C LEU A 60 -0.84 16.52 -23.20
N PHE A 61 0.02 15.53 -23.00
CA PHE A 61 0.91 15.51 -21.84
C PHE A 61 2.24 16.16 -22.14
N TYR A 62 2.75 16.90 -21.16
CA TYR A 62 4.02 17.58 -21.26
C TYR A 62 5.13 16.71 -20.69
N LEU A 63 6.21 16.57 -21.44
CA LEU A 63 7.43 15.88 -21.01
C LEU A 63 8.58 16.89 -21.05
N ASP A 64 9.07 17.29 -19.90
CA ASP A 64 10.11 18.31 -19.71
C ASP A 64 11.51 17.72 -19.42
N GLN A 65 11.63 16.41 -19.45
CA GLN A 65 12.86 15.67 -19.19
C GLN A 65 13.23 14.75 -20.37
N GLU A 66 14.52 14.54 -20.56
CA GLU A 66 15.01 13.51 -21.48
C GLU A 66 14.91 12.13 -20.81
N LEU A 67 14.29 11.17 -21.49
CA LEU A 67 14.22 9.79 -21.07
C LEU A 67 15.13 8.94 -21.98
N ASP A 68 15.91 8.03 -21.38
CA ASP A 68 16.78 7.08 -22.10
C ASP A 68 15.93 5.89 -22.65
N LEU A 69 14.90 6.22 -23.49
CA LEU A 69 14.01 5.27 -24.16
C LEU A 69 13.31 5.92 -25.33
N ASN A 70 12.70 5.12 -26.20
CA ASN A 70 11.90 5.61 -27.32
C ASN A 70 10.55 6.17 -26.83
N ILE A 71 10.07 7.22 -27.50
CA ILE A 71 8.75 7.80 -27.21
C ILE A 71 7.90 7.78 -28.47
N VAL A 72 6.73 7.18 -28.37
CA VAL A 72 5.71 7.20 -29.42
C VAL A 72 4.58 8.14 -28.98
N TRP A 73 4.48 9.25 -29.69
CA TRP A 73 3.44 10.24 -29.47
C TRP A 73 2.19 9.92 -30.29
N TYR A 74 1.02 10.08 -29.70
CA TYR A 74 -0.26 9.90 -30.37
C TYR A 74 -1.27 10.99 -29.97
N ASN A 75 -2.29 11.23 -30.79
CA ASN A 75 -3.40 12.16 -30.55
C ASN A 75 -4.67 11.40 -30.17
N ASP A 76 -5.69 12.10 -29.66
CA ASP A 76 -6.99 11.52 -29.31
C ASP A 76 -7.74 10.93 -30.53
N THR A 77 -7.35 11.32 -31.73
CA THR A 77 -7.93 10.83 -32.99
C THR A 77 -7.19 9.62 -33.60
N ASP A 78 -6.06 9.26 -33.03
CA ASP A 78 -5.24 8.13 -33.52
C ASP A 78 -5.72 6.82 -32.87
N ASN A 79 -5.58 5.72 -33.61
CA ASN A 79 -5.80 4.39 -33.07
C ASN A 79 -4.53 3.92 -32.30
N CYS A 80 -4.38 4.41 -31.08
CA CYS A 80 -3.17 4.16 -30.28
C CYS A 80 -2.91 2.66 -30.00
N VAL A 81 -3.97 1.82 -29.98
CA VAL A 81 -3.82 0.37 -29.77
C VAL A 81 -3.29 -0.33 -31.02
N GLU A 82 -3.72 0.09 -32.20
CA GLU A 82 -3.17 -0.40 -33.48
C GLU A 82 -1.68 -0.05 -33.58
N VAL A 83 -1.30 1.20 -33.25
CA VAL A 83 0.11 1.62 -33.19
C VAL A 83 0.91 0.75 -32.23
N LEU A 84 0.38 0.48 -31.00
CA LEU A 84 1.05 -0.38 -30.02
C LEU A 84 1.23 -1.81 -30.58
N SER A 85 0.23 -2.35 -31.31
CA SER A 85 0.28 -3.71 -31.85
C SER A 85 1.45 -3.94 -32.81
N GLU A 86 1.87 -2.90 -33.55
CA GLU A 86 3.02 -2.96 -34.46
C GLU A 86 4.34 -3.25 -33.70
N TYR A 87 4.43 -2.86 -32.42
CA TYR A 87 5.60 -3.09 -31.58
C TYR A 87 5.64 -4.50 -30.96
N LEU A 88 4.58 -5.31 -31.13
CA LEU A 88 4.43 -6.64 -30.54
C LEU A 88 4.57 -7.79 -31.56
N GLN A 89 4.78 -7.51 -32.85
CA GLN A 89 4.74 -8.51 -33.91
C GLN A 89 5.75 -9.66 -33.78
N GLU A 90 6.86 -9.44 -33.05
CA GLU A 90 7.89 -10.46 -32.83
C GLU A 90 7.78 -11.13 -31.45
N ALA A 91 6.77 -10.78 -30.64
CA ALA A 91 6.60 -11.30 -29.29
C ALA A 91 5.84 -12.63 -29.29
N ASN A 92 6.43 -13.69 -28.74
CA ASN A 92 5.70 -14.94 -28.47
C ASN A 92 4.86 -14.82 -27.20
N CYS A 93 5.38 -14.13 -26.17
CA CYS A 93 4.70 -13.94 -24.90
C CYS A 93 4.73 -12.46 -24.47
N VAL A 94 3.55 -11.90 -24.25
CA VAL A 94 3.37 -10.52 -23.78
C VAL A 94 2.76 -10.52 -22.39
N GLY A 95 3.51 -10.00 -21.41
CA GLY A 95 3.02 -9.74 -20.07
C GLY A 95 2.12 -8.49 -20.07
N ILE A 96 0.95 -8.60 -19.44
CA ILE A 96 -0.04 -7.53 -19.32
C ILE A 96 -0.11 -7.04 -17.90
N ASP A 97 -0.15 -5.72 -17.72
CA ASP A 97 -0.38 -5.09 -16.42
C ASP A 97 -1.79 -5.41 -15.88
N LYS A 98 -1.86 -5.78 -14.60
CA LYS A 98 -3.11 -6.08 -13.88
C LYS A 98 -4.13 -4.93 -13.88
N PHE A 99 -3.68 -3.69 -14.04
CA PHE A 99 -4.53 -2.50 -14.06
C PHE A 99 -4.88 -2.01 -15.46
N TRP A 100 -4.38 -2.70 -16.52
CA TRP A 100 -4.65 -2.22 -17.87
C TRP A 100 -6.11 -2.38 -18.25
N ASN A 101 -6.70 -1.27 -18.70
CA ASN A 101 -8.12 -1.21 -19.00
C ASN A 101 -8.48 -2.17 -20.16
N ALA A 102 -9.50 -3.01 -19.98
CA ALA A 102 -9.96 -3.96 -20.98
C ALA A 102 -10.33 -3.31 -22.32
N LYS A 103 -10.70 -2.02 -22.33
CA LYS A 103 -10.97 -1.26 -23.57
C LYS A 103 -9.75 -1.16 -24.51
N PHE A 104 -8.52 -1.30 -23.98
CA PHE A 104 -7.29 -1.34 -24.75
C PHE A 104 -6.83 -2.79 -24.99
N LEU A 105 -6.94 -3.67 -23.99
CA LEU A 105 -6.48 -5.04 -24.08
C LEU A 105 -7.27 -5.83 -25.14
N LEU A 106 -8.60 -5.74 -25.14
CA LEU A 106 -9.43 -6.52 -26.09
C LEU A 106 -9.14 -6.18 -27.55
N PRO A 107 -9.10 -4.91 -27.98
CA PRO A 107 -8.67 -4.57 -29.34
C PRO A 107 -7.22 -4.98 -29.64
N LEU A 108 -6.28 -4.89 -28.67
CA LEU A 108 -4.91 -5.35 -28.88
C LEU A 108 -4.86 -6.83 -29.24
N MET A 109 -5.62 -7.67 -28.53
CA MET A 109 -5.70 -9.10 -28.82
C MET A 109 -6.28 -9.40 -30.21
N GLU A 110 -7.17 -8.53 -30.73
CA GLU A 110 -7.70 -8.63 -32.11
C GLU A 110 -6.63 -8.27 -33.13
N TYR A 111 -5.84 -7.20 -32.91
CA TYR A 111 -4.77 -6.77 -33.82
C TYR A 111 -3.61 -7.76 -33.94
N THR A 112 -3.35 -8.55 -32.92
CA THR A 112 -2.29 -9.59 -32.91
C THR A 112 -2.76 -10.96 -33.47
N ASN A 113 -4.01 -11.06 -33.97
CA ASN A 113 -4.59 -12.22 -34.64
C ASN A 113 -4.50 -13.55 -33.87
N GLY A 114 -4.37 -13.53 -32.55
CA GLY A 114 -4.30 -14.74 -31.72
C GLY A 114 -2.98 -15.52 -31.79
N GLU A 115 -1.96 -14.97 -32.46
CA GLU A 115 -0.63 -15.59 -32.57
C GLU A 115 0.23 -15.32 -31.31
N THR A 116 -0.04 -14.22 -30.60
CA THR A 116 0.67 -13.81 -29.38
C THR A 116 0.03 -14.45 -28.15
N HIS A 117 0.83 -15.06 -27.30
CA HIS A 117 0.40 -15.50 -25.96
C HIS A 117 0.37 -14.30 -25.02
N TYR A 118 -0.72 -14.14 -24.24
CA TYR A 118 -0.87 -13.10 -23.24
C TYR A 118 -0.95 -13.70 -21.84
N GLU A 119 -0.22 -13.13 -20.90
CA GLU A 119 -0.29 -13.52 -19.49
C GLU A 119 -0.23 -12.30 -18.56
N LEU A 120 -0.55 -12.49 -17.27
CA LEU A 120 -0.44 -11.44 -16.27
C LEU A 120 1.04 -11.19 -15.94
N GLY A 121 1.59 -10.07 -16.41
CA GLY A 121 3.01 -9.73 -16.28
C GLY A 121 3.37 -8.81 -15.12
N SER A 122 2.40 -8.24 -14.39
CA SER A 122 2.65 -7.25 -13.33
C SER A 122 3.61 -7.75 -12.27
N ILE A 123 3.63 -9.06 -11.99
CA ILE A 123 4.54 -9.67 -11.00
C ILE A 123 6.01 -9.34 -11.26
N CYS A 124 6.41 -9.07 -12.51
CA CYS A 124 7.78 -8.70 -12.85
C CYS A 124 8.18 -7.35 -12.23
N VAL A 125 7.25 -6.40 -12.20
CA VAL A 125 7.45 -5.09 -11.56
C VAL A 125 7.17 -5.17 -10.06
N ASP A 126 6.08 -5.83 -9.69
CA ASP A 126 5.64 -5.99 -8.31
C ASP A 126 6.74 -6.59 -7.43
N TYR A 127 7.39 -7.65 -7.90
CA TYR A 127 8.48 -8.31 -7.16
C TYR A 127 9.69 -7.38 -6.93
N VAL A 128 9.99 -6.49 -7.88
CA VAL A 128 11.07 -5.51 -7.73
C VAL A 128 10.67 -4.43 -6.74
N ARG A 129 9.40 -3.96 -6.75
CA ARG A 129 8.86 -2.96 -5.83
C ARG A 129 8.74 -3.47 -4.39
N MET A 130 8.51 -4.78 -4.19
CA MET A 130 8.42 -5.37 -2.85
C MET A 130 9.69 -5.12 -2.02
N LYS A 131 10.89 -5.14 -2.66
CA LYS A 131 12.18 -4.98 -2.00
C LYS A 131 12.69 -3.55 -2.19
N LYS A 132 12.56 -2.75 -1.15
CA LYS A 132 12.98 -1.35 -1.13
C LYS A 132 14.50 -1.24 -1.10
N ASP A 133 15.07 -0.43 -2.00
CA ASP A 133 16.48 -0.06 -1.93
C ASP A 133 16.75 0.89 -0.74
N GLU A 134 18.03 1.19 -0.47
CA GLU A 134 18.42 2.03 0.69
C GLU A 134 17.74 3.40 0.67
N HIS A 135 17.65 4.02 -0.52
CA HIS A 135 17.01 5.33 -0.65
C HIS A 135 15.49 5.26 -0.39
N GLU A 136 14.81 4.24 -0.93
CA GLU A 136 13.39 4.00 -0.69
C GLU A 136 13.11 3.77 0.81
N GLN A 137 13.97 2.98 1.48
CA GLN A 137 13.88 2.73 2.92
C GLN A 137 14.01 4.03 3.73
N GLU A 138 14.96 4.93 3.38
CA GLU A 138 15.12 6.24 4.03
C GLU A 138 13.87 7.10 3.88
N LEU A 139 13.23 7.12 2.70
CA LEU A 139 12.01 7.88 2.46
C LEU A 139 10.83 7.33 3.28
N MET A 140 10.65 6.00 3.34
CA MET A 140 9.60 5.37 4.13
C MET A 140 9.81 5.56 5.65
N ILE A 141 11.04 5.48 6.13
CA ILE A 141 11.38 5.81 7.52
C ILE A 141 10.99 7.27 7.82
N LYS A 142 11.29 8.19 6.91
CA LYS A 142 10.94 9.60 7.07
C LYS A 142 9.43 9.83 7.06
N ALA A 143 8.70 9.18 6.15
CA ALA A 143 7.24 9.21 6.11
C ALA A 143 6.63 8.70 7.43
N SER A 144 7.13 7.57 7.97
CA SER A 144 6.68 7.02 9.25
C SER A 144 6.97 7.96 10.43
N GLN A 145 8.11 8.66 10.45
CA GLN A 145 8.42 9.67 11.48
C GLN A 145 7.46 10.86 11.44
N ILE A 146 7.07 11.30 10.24
CA ILE A 146 6.05 12.35 10.07
C ILE A 146 4.71 11.85 10.60
N ASN A 147 4.36 10.62 10.29
CA ASN A 147 3.12 9.98 10.74
C ASN A 147 3.07 9.84 12.28
N ASP A 148 4.18 9.44 12.91
CA ASP A 148 4.32 9.39 14.39
C ASP A 148 4.10 10.77 15.05
N ALA A 149 4.59 11.84 14.45
CA ALA A 149 4.37 13.19 14.96
C ALA A 149 2.92 13.64 14.76
N ALA A 150 2.29 13.25 13.64
CA ALA A 150 0.93 13.63 13.32
C ALA A 150 -0.10 12.92 14.20
N ILE A 151 0.09 11.63 14.55
CA ILE A 151 -0.84 10.89 15.40
C ILE A 151 -0.95 11.50 16.81
N ASP A 152 0.15 12.02 17.35
CA ASP A 152 0.15 12.70 18.66
C ASP A 152 -0.77 13.95 18.63
N GLU A 153 -0.73 14.74 17.57
CA GLU A 153 -1.60 15.88 17.38
C GLU A 153 -3.07 15.45 17.19
N MET A 154 -3.32 14.39 16.43
CA MET A 154 -4.68 13.86 16.22
C MET A 154 -5.29 13.34 17.54
N ILE A 155 -4.53 12.63 18.37
CA ILE A 155 -4.98 12.16 19.69
C ILE A 155 -5.30 13.35 20.60
N LYS A 156 -4.49 14.42 20.58
CA LYS A 156 -4.77 15.66 21.34
C LYS A 156 -6.08 16.31 20.89
N LEU A 157 -6.38 16.33 19.59
CA LEU A 157 -7.65 16.85 19.07
C LEU A 157 -8.83 16.00 19.57
N CYS A 158 -8.74 14.68 19.53
CA CYS A 158 -9.75 13.78 20.08
C CYS A 158 -9.96 13.99 21.58
N ALA A 159 -8.88 14.22 22.34
CA ALA A 159 -8.93 14.45 23.79
C ALA A 159 -9.77 15.69 24.18
N LEU A 160 -9.93 16.67 23.30
CA LEU A 160 -10.81 17.84 23.54
C LEU A 160 -12.30 17.43 23.62
N GLY A 161 -12.71 16.36 22.95
CA GLY A 161 -14.05 15.79 22.99
C GLY A 161 -15.17 16.69 22.40
N ASN A 162 -14.80 17.69 21.62
CA ASN A 162 -15.71 18.69 21.06
C ASN A 162 -15.79 18.72 19.54
N MET A 163 -15.20 17.74 18.89
CA MET A 163 -15.18 17.54 17.44
C MET A 163 -15.73 16.18 17.05
N SER A 164 -16.45 16.11 15.94
CA SER A 164 -16.89 14.85 15.32
C SER A 164 -15.72 14.13 14.66
N GLU A 165 -15.92 12.85 14.30
CA GLU A 165 -14.95 12.02 13.53
C GLU A 165 -14.47 12.77 12.29
N LYS A 166 -15.42 13.29 11.49
CA LYS A 166 -15.16 14.04 10.27
C LYS A 166 -14.39 15.35 10.50
N GLU A 167 -14.73 16.08 11.56
CA GLU A 167 -14.04 17.32 11.89
C GLU A 167 -12.60 17.06 12.29
N VAL A 168 -12.31 16.00 13.04
CA VAL A 168 -10.95 15.59 13.40
C VAL A 168 -10.20 15.12 12.17
N ALA A 169 -10.77 14.23 11.35
CA ALA A 169 -10.15 13.73 10.13
C ALA A 169 -9.73 14.90 9.19
N ASN A 170 -10.57 15.92 9.05
CA ASN A 170 -10.27 17.08 8.22
C ASN A 170 -9.08 17.94 8.70
N LYS A 171 -8.64 17.80 9.97
CA LYS A 171 -7.46 18.52 10.47
C LYS A 171 -6.15 17.89 10.02
N LEU A 172 -6.16 16.61 9.65
CA LEU A 172 -4.94 15.87 9.34
C LEU A 172 -4.16 16.46 8.17
N ALA A 173 -4.82 16.95 7.12
CA ALA A 173 -4.16 17.57 5.97
C ALA A 173 -3.30 18.78 6.37
N ASP A 174 -3.79 19.63 7.27
CA ASP A 174 -3.04 20.78 7.76
C ASP A 174 -1.88 20.37 8.66
N ILE A 175 -2.09 19.32 9.48
CA ILE A 175 -1.05 18.74 10.34
C ILE A 175 0.08 18.19 9.47
N TYR A 176 -0.22 17.35 8.49
CA TYR A 176 0.77 16.78 7.57
C TYR A 176 1.54 17.85 6.81
N ARG A 177 0.85 18.87 6.28
CA ARG A 177 1.50 19.99 5.61
C ARG A 177 2.48 20.74 6.52
N SER A 178 2.12 20.93 7.79
CA SER A 178 2.98 21.58 8.79
C SER A 178 4.23 20.75 9.13
N LEU A 179 4.16 19.44 8.99
CA LEU A 179 5.24 18.49 9.25
C LEU A 179 6.09 18.18 8.00
N GLY A 180 5.74 18.77 6.84
CA GLY A 180 6.49 18.64 5.59
C GLY A 180 6.18 17.37 4.79
N SER A 181 5.00 16.79 4.95
CA SER A 181 4.47 15.75 4.08
C SER A 181 3.97 16.33 2.76
N ASP A 182 3.95 15.51 1.71
CA ASP A 182 3.37 15.88 0.41
C ASP A 182 1.83 15.88 0.48
N ASP A 183 1.21 14.81 1.03
CA ASP A 183 -0.24 14.64 1.17
C ASP A 183 -0.56 13.43 2.07
N HIS A 184 -1.84 13.09 2.18
CA HIS A 184 -2.27 11.79 2.71
C HIS A 184 -1.84 10.65 1.77
N SER A 185 -1.54 9.48 2.34
CA SER A 185 -1.40 8.24 1.57
C SER A 185 -2.76 7.64 1.20
N PHE A 186 -3.76 7.82 2.08
CA PHE A 186 -5.16 7.42 1.90
C PHE A 186 -6.09 8.30 2.72
N THR A 187 -7.41 8.19 2.49
CA THR A 187 -8.41 8.89 3.30
C THR A 187 -8.35 8.40 4.74
N PRO A 188 -8.04 9.27 5.73
CA PRO A 188 -7.87 8.83 7.10
C PRO A 188 -9.17 8.30 7.71
N ILE A 189 -9.06 7.27 8.54
CA ILE A 189 -10.17 6.74 9.32
C ILE A 189 -10.06 7.31 10.74
N VAL A 190 -11.07 8.06 11.15
CA VAL A 190 -11.29 8.44 12.55
C VAL A 190 -12.65 7.89 12.94
N ALA A 191 -12.68 6.90 13.85
CA ALA A 191 -13.91 6.23 14.26
C ALA A 191 -14.07 6.26 15.77
N TYR A 192 -15.32 6.44 16.25
CA TYR A 192 -15.67 6.56 17.66
C TYR A 192 -16.63 5.47 18.12
N GLY A 193 -16.33 4.85 19.24
CA GLY A 193 -17.20 3.87 19.91
C GLY A 193 -17.59 2.71 18.98
N LYS A 194 -18.90 2.55 18.72
CA LYS A 194 -19.41 1.46 17.87
C LYS A 194 -18.96 1.54 16.41
N ASN A 195 -18.64 2.73 15.90
CA ASN A 195 -18.16 2.92 14.54
C ASN A 195 -16.78 2.29 14.33
N CYS A 196 -15.98 2.14 15.41
CA CYS A 196 -14.72 1.40 15.38
C CYS A 196 -14.89 -0.08 14.99
N ALA A 197 -16.10 -0.62 15.02
CA ALA A 197 -16.35 -2.00 14.59
C ALA A 197 -16.46 -2.16 13.05
N ASP A 198 -16.54 -1.07 12.31
CA ASP A 198 -16.42 -1.04 10.84
C ASP A 198 -14.97 -0.72 10.45
N THR A 199 -14.31 -1.68 9.82
CA THR A 199 -12.88 -1.57 9.44
C THR A 199 -12.58 -0.49 8.40
N HIS A 200 -13.58 -0.09 7.61
CA HIS A 200 -13.51 0.92 6.55
C HIS A 200 -14.46 2.10 6.80
N HIS A 201 -14.73 2.39 8.07
CA HIS A 201 -15.64 3.47 8.44
C HIS A 201 -15.22 4.81 7.82
N GLU A 202 -16.15 5.44 7.12
CA GLU A 202 -15.98 6.83 6.68
C GLU A 202 -16.48 7.76 7.79
N GLY A 203 -15.58 8.57 8.35
CA GLY A 203 -15.88 9.46 9.47
C GLY A 203 -17.11 10.35 9.22
N ASP A 204 -18.05 10.31 10.14
CA ASP A 204 -19.32 11.04 10.08
C ASP A 204 -19.41 12.14 11.18
N ASP A 205 -20.62 12.63 11.45
CA ASP A 205 -20.86 13.66 12.48
C ASP A 205 -20.98 13.06 13.90
N THR A 206 -20.58 11.81 14.11
CA THR A 206 -20.58 11.15 15.44
C THR A 206 -19.65 11.90 16.39
N MET A 207 -20.18 12.20 17.58
CA MET A 207 -19.44 12.86 18.68
C MET A 207 -19.00 11.84 19.73
N LEU A 208 -17.83 12.09 20.33
CA LEU A 208 -17.28 11.25 21.41
C LEU A 208 -18.16 11.25 22.66
N LYS A 209 -18.21 10.07 23.30
CA LYS A 209 -18.85 9.84 24.59
C LYS A 209 -17.85 9.16 25.53
N PRO A 210 -17.92 9.42 26.85
CA PRO A 210 -17.10 8.69 27.81
C PRO A 210 -17.22 7.16 27.61
N GLY A 211 -16.08 6.48 27.58
CA GLY A 211 -16.00 5.03 27.32
C GLY A 211 -15.90 4.62 25.84
N ASP A 212 -15.98 5.57 24.92
CA ASP A 212 -15.76 5.24 23.51
C ASP A 212 -14.30 4.86 23.23
N SER A 213 -14.09 3.80 22.45
CA SER A 213 -12.83 3.60 21.75
C SER A 213 -12.70 4.63 20.62
N ILE A 214 -11.48 4.99 20.28
CA ILE A 214 -11.14 5.88 19.17
C ILE A 214 -10.12 5.16 18.32
N ILE A 215 -10.47 4.76 17.11
CA ILE A 215 -9.51 4.30 16.11
C ILE A 215 -9.10 5.50 15.28
N ILE A 216 -7.80 5.71 15.14
CA ILE A 216 -7.19 6.66 14.23
C ILE A 216 -6.25 5.86 13.33
N ASP A 217 -6.63 5.72 12.05
CA ASP A 217 -5.88 5.05 11.02
C ASP A 217 -5.52 6.07 9.96
N MET A 218 -4.22 6.26 9.75
CA MET A 218 -3.71 7.39 8.99
C MET A 218 -2.32 7.12 8.41
N GLY A 219 -2.09 7.70 7.26
CA GLY A 219 -0.81 7.65 6.59
C GLY A 219 -0.54 8.90 5.74
N CYS A 220 0.73 9.21 5.55
CA CYS A 220 1.16 10.32 4.71
C CYS A 220 2.05 9.84 3.57
N THR A 221 2.25 10.72 2.57
CA THR A 221 3.25 10.55 1.54
C THR A 221 4.42 11.51 1.78
N TYR A 222 5.62 11.01 1.58
CA TYR A 222 6.84 11.82 1.59
C TYR A 222 7.71 11.45 0.39
N GLN A 223 7.90 12.41 -0.52
CA GLN A 223 8.60 12.21 -1.80
C GLN A 223 8.11 10.98 -2.57
N GLY A 224 6.77 10.80 -2.58
CA GLY A 224 6.09 9.73 -3.30
C GLY A 224 6.12 8.35 -2.61
N TYR A 225 6.56 8.24 -1.34
CA TYR A 225 6.48 7.01 -0.54
C TYR A 225 5.47 7.16 0.59
N CYS A 226 4.67 6.12 0.80
CA CYS A 226 3.59 6.08 1.77
C CYS A 226 4.09 5.65 3.14
N SER A 227 3.46 6.20 4.19
CA SER A 227 3.41 5.61 5.53
C SER A 227 2.01 5.13 5.83
N ASP A 228 1.90 4.31 6.88
CA ASP A 228 0.64 3.77 7.39
C ASP A 228 0.78 3.48 8.88
N MET A 229 -0.26 3.73 9.66
CA MET A 229 -0.30 3.42 11.09
C MET A 229 -1.71 3.54 11.65
N THR A 230 -2.12 2.56 12.43
CA THR A 230 -3.33 2.65 13.26
C THR A 230 -2.99 2.65 14.75
N ARG A 231 -3.64 3.54 15.50
CA ARG A 231 -3.67 3.50 16.96
C ARG A 231 -5.11 3.57 17.47
N THR A 232 -5.36 2.82 18.54
CA THR A 232 -6.62 2.89 19.29
C THR A 232 -6.37 3.50 20.66
N VAL A 233 -7.16 4.50 21.03
CA VAL A 233 -7.16 5.10 22.38
C VAL A 233 -8.59 5.13 22.94
N PHE A 234 -8.78 5.47 24.23
CA PHE A 234 -10.08 5.48 24.88
C PHE A 234 -10.40 6.86 25.46
N TYR A 235 -11.65 7.29 25.35
CA TYR A 235 -12.06 8.61 25.81
C TYR A 235 -12.57 8.56 27.27
N LYS A 236 -11.87 9.26 28.17
CA LYS A 236 -12.13 9.44 29.60
C LYS A 236 -12.08 8.18 30.45
N GLU A 237 -12.58 7.06 29.96
CA GLU A 237 -12.64 5.80 30.69
C GLU A 237 -12.48 4.60 29.76
N VAL A 238 -12.08 3.46 30.28
CA VAL A 238 -11.94 2.20 29.57
C VAL A 238 -12.54 1.08 30.40
N SER A 239 -13.38 0.25 29.81
CA SER A 239 -13.95 -0.92 30.47
C SER A 239 -12.94 -2.08 30.51
N GLU A 240 -13.14 -3.04 31.42
CA GLU A 240 -12.32 -4.25 31.50
C GLU A 240 -12.38 -5.09 30.22
N GLU A 241 -13.55 -5.12 29.52
CA GLU A 241 -13.67 -5.80 28.20
C GLU A 241 -12.78 -5.12 27.15
N GLN A 242 -12.84 -3.80 27.03
CA GLN A 242 -12.02 -3.02 26.11
C GLN A 242 -10.52 -3.16 26.39
N LYS A 243 -10.13 -3.06 27.65
CA LYS A 243 -8.74 -3.23 28.09
C LYS A 243 -8.21 -4.62 27.70
N ARG A 244 -8.97 -5.68 27.99
CA ARG A 244 -8.60 -7.05 27.64
C ARG A 244 -8.44 -7.22 26.13
N VAL A 245 -9.37 -6.66 25.31
CA VAL A 245 -9.30 -6.74 23.86
C VAL A 245 -8.11 -5.95 23.33
N TYR A 246 -7.86 -4.75 23.88
CA TYR A 246 -6.72 -3.93 23.48
C TYR A 246 -5.38 -4.65 23.73
N GLU A 247 -5.20 -5.17 24.95
CA GLU A 247 -3.98 -5.92 25.29
C GLU A 247 -3.79 -7.14 24.40
N LEU A 248 -4.87 -7.87 24.07
CA LEU A 248 -4.82 -9.00 23.17
C LEU A 248 -4.39 -8.61 21.76
N VAL A 249 -4.94 -7.54 21.19
CA VAL A 249 -4.59 -7.05 19.84
C VAL A 249 -3.16 -6.54 19.80
N ARG A 250 -2.74 -5.74 20.82
CA ARG A 250 -1.36 -5.28 20.95
C ARG A 250 -0.38 -6.45 21.04
N ASP A 251 -0.67 -7.44 21.87
CA ASP A 251 0.23 -8.57 22.10
C ASP A 251 0.29 -9.47 20.85
N ALA A 252 -0.81 -9.59 20.08
CA ALA A 252 -0.82 -10.25 18.77
C ALA A 252 0.06 -9.52 17.73
N ASN A 253 0.02 -8.17 17.69
CA ASN A 253 0.89 -7.36 16.86
C ASN A 253 2.37 -7.59 17.24
N LEU A 254 2.72 -7.45 18.53
CA LEU A 254 4.09 -7.66 19.03
C LEU A 254 4.61 -9.08 18.76
N ALA A 255 3.76 -10.11 18.92
CA ALA A 255 4.14 -11.50 18.66
C ALA A 255 4.43 -11.75 17.18
N ALA A 256 3.61 -11.18 16.28
CA ALA A 256 3.83 -11.27 14.84
C ALA A 256 5.13 -10.57 14.43
N GLU A 257 5.37 -9.35 14.91
CA GLU A 257 6.60 -8.61 14.64
C GLU A 257 7.86 -9.35 15.11
N ALA A 258 7.80 -9.99 16.27
CA ALA A 258 8.93 -10.69 16.87
C ALA A 258 9.46 -11.88 16.07
N ILE A 259 8.65 -12.48 15.19
CA ILE A 259 9.07 -13.62 14.35
C ILE A 259 9.54 -13.22 12.96
N ILE A 260 9.40 -11.92 12.58
CA ILE A 260 9.74 -11.45 11.23
C ILE A 260 11.26 -11.45 11.03
N LYS A 261 11.72 -12.23 10.08
CA LYS A 261 13.09 -12.26 9.58
C LYS A 261 13.14 -12.96 8.22
N PRO A 262 14.21 -12.80 7.43
CA PRO A 262 14.35 -13.52 6.16
C PRO A 262 14.15 -15.02 6.31
N GLY A 263 13.40 -15.62 5.37
CA GLY A 263 13.08 -17.05 5.33
C GLY A 263 11.83 -17.47 6.12
N VAL A 264 11.21 -16.60 6.89
CA VAL A 264 9.88 -16.84 7.50
C VAL A 264 8.82 -16.62 6.43
N ARG A 265 7.77 -17.46 6.38
CA ARG A 265 6.69 -17.27 5.40
C ARG A 265 5.66 -16.26 5.91
N LEU A 266 5.13 -15.47 4.99
CA LEU A 266 4.11 -14.44 5.31
C LEU A 266 2.85 -15.07 5.92
N CYS A 267 2.44 -16.26 5.47
CA CYS A 267 1.32 -17.00 6.08
C CYS A 267 1.60 -17.48 7.52
N ASP A 268 2.86 -17.73 7.90
CA ASP A 268 3.21 -18.10 9.27
C ASP A 268 3.18 -16.88 10.20
N ILE A 269 3.47 -15.68 9.68
CA ILE A 269 3.34 -14.41 10.41
C ILE A 269 1.86 -14.12 10.69
N ASP A 270 0.99 -14.23 9.66
CA ASP A 270 -0.47 -14.10 9.83
C ASP A 270 -1.00 -15.10 10.86
N LYS A 271 -0.58 -16.36 10.74
CA LYS A 271 -0.97 -17.43 11.66
C LYS A 271 -0.60 -17.11 13.12
N CYS A 272 0.57 -16.53 13.35
CA CYS A 272 1.01 -16.15 14.70
C CYS A 272 0.03 -15.18 15.36
N ALA A 273 -0.34 -14.09 14.70
CA ALA A 273 -1.30 -13.13 15.24
C ALA A 273 -2.71 -13.72 15.38
N ARG A 274 -3.16 -14.52 14.40
CA ARG A 274 -4.48 -15.17 14.46
C ARG A 274 -4.60 -16.16 15.59
N ASP A 275 -3.57 -16.96 15.86
CA ASP A 275 -3.57 -17.90 16.97
C ASP A 275 -3.68 -17.15 18.33
N PHE A 276 -2.99 -16.02 18.49
CA PHE A 276 -3.12 -15.16 19.67
C PHE A 276 -4.57 -14.67 19.88
N ILE A 277 -5.18 -14.10 18.83
CA ILE A 277 -6.55 -13.58 18.88
C ILE A 277 -7.55 -14.72 19.11
N LYS A 278 -7.32 -15.88 18.50
CA LYS A 278 -8.13 -17.09 18.69
C LYS A 278 -8.10 -17.59 20.14
N GLU A 279 -6.94 -17.63 20.77
CA GLU A 279 -6.80 -17.99 22.20
C GLU A 279 -7.55 -17.02 23.10
N GLY A 280 -7.64 -15.75 22.72
CA GLY A 280 -8.46 -14.74 23.36
C GLY A 280 -9.97 -14.90 23.18
N GLY A 281 -10.40 -15.77 22.25
CA GLY A 281 -11.81 -16.08 21.98
C GLY A 281 -12.49 -15.24 20.87
N PHE A 282 -11.70 -14.49 20.04
CA PHE A 282 -12.21 -13.55 19.04
C PHE A 282 -11.90 -13.98 17.60
N VAL A 283 -12.29 -15.20 17.22
CA VAL A 283 -11.99 -15.75 15.88
C VAL A 283 -12.75 -15.05 14.75
N ALA A 284 -14.02 -14.76 14.98
CA ALA A 284 -14.90 -14.16 13.98
C ALA A 284 -14.72 -12.64 13.87
N GLU A 285 -14.20 -12.03 14.91
CA GLU A 285 -14.04 -10.60 15.04
C GLU A 285 -12.72 -10.08 14.41
N PHE A 286 -11.81 -10.98 14.01
CA PHE A 286 -10.63 -10.66 13.19
C PHE A 286 -10.83 -11.19 11.77
N ASN A 287 -11.44 -10.42 10.91
CA ASN A 287 -12.01 -10.85 9.63
C ASN A 287 -11.24 -10.36 8.38
N HIS A 288 -10.07 -9.72 8.54
CA HIS A 288 -9.22 -9.28 7.43
C HIS A 288 -7.82 -9.94 7.48
N ARG A 289 -7.01 -9.75 6.46
CA ARG A 289 -5.60 -10.15 6.42
C ARG A 289 -4.82 -9.43 7.52
N LEU A 290 -3.69 -10.00 7.96
CA LEU A 290 -2.86 -9.37 8.99
C LEU A 290 -2.14 -8.12 8.50
N GLY A 291 -1.89 -7.99 7.20
CA GLY A 291 -1.21 -6.83 6.65
C GLY A 291 -1.06 -6.90 5.13
N HIS A 292 -0.47 -5.85 4.57
CA HIS A 292 -0.26 -5.67 3.13
C HIS A 292 1.11 -5.04 2.86
N PHE A 293 1.64 -5.26 1.66
CA PHE A 293 2.81 -4.54 1.20
C PHE A 293 2.47 -3.09 0.87
N ILE A 294 3.43 -2.21 1.07
CA ILE A 294 3.31 -0.76 0.93
C ILE A 294 4.62 -0.19 0.37
N GLY A 295 4.54 0.95 -0.29
CA GLY A 295 5.69 1.66 -0.82
C GLY A 295 5.26 2.97 -1.47
N ARG A 296 5.24 3.02 -2.79
CA ARG A 296 4.72 4.18 -3.54
C ARG A 296 3.19 4.24 -3.55
N ASP A 297 2.55 3.09 -3.41
CA ASP A 297 1.11 2.97 -3.19
C ASP A 297 0.88 2.38 -1.80
N VAL A 298 -0.25 2.72 -1.18
CA VAL A 298 -0.64 2.19 0.14
C VAL A 298 -0.75 0.68 0.09
N HIS A 299 -1.42 0.15 -0.93
CA HIS A 299 -1.54 -1.27 -1.16
C HIS A 299 -0.72 -1.67 -2.40
N GLU A 300 0.44 -2.28 -2.19
CA GLU A 300 1.23 -2.91 -3.22
C GLU A 300 0.94 -4.42 -3.29
N TYR A 301 1.48 -5.11 -4.29
CA TYR A 301 1.33 -6.55 -4.42
C TYR A 301 2.00 -7.27 -3.24
N GLY A 302 1.26 -8.22 -2.68
CA GLY A 302 1.68 -9.04 -1.55
C GLY A 302 0.83 -8.79 -0.31
N ASP A 303 0.53 -9.87 0.39
CA ASP A 303 -0.29 -9.87 1.59
C ASP A 303 0.42 -10.60 2.73
N VAL A 304 0.23 -10.13 3.96
CA VAL A 304 0.49 -10.95 5.15
C VAL A 304 -0.83 -11.62 5.49
N SER A 305 -1.05 -12.82 4.92
CA SER A 305 -2.32 -13.54 5.02
C SER A 305 -2.13 -15.05 5.03
N ALA A 306 -3.13 -15.78 5.49
CA ALA A 306 -3.09 -17.25 5.59
C ALA A 306 -2.85 -17.98 4.24
N THR A 307 -3.09 -17.31 3.11
CA THR A 307 -2.98 -17.89 1.76
C THR A 307 -1.74 -17.44 0.99
N PHE A 308 -0.97 -16.52 1.52
CA PHE A 308 0.21 -15.98 0.82
C PHE A 308 1.50 -16.65 1.32
N ASP A 309 1.91 -17.72 0.64
CA ASP A 309 3.02 -18.60 1.02
C ASP A 309 4.37 -18.16 0.39
N MET A 310 4.71 -16.87 0.56
CA MET A 310 6.01 -16.33 0.14
C MET A 310 6.92 -16.18 1.36
N GLU A 311 8.21 -16.50 1.18
CA GLU A 311 9.21 -16.21 2.20
C GLU A 311 9.54 -14.73 2.24
N VAL A 312 9.71 -14.22 3.45
CA VAL A 312 10.17 -12.85 3.71
C VAL A 312 11.62 -12.68 3.30
N GLU A 313 11.94 -11.60 2.61
CA GLU A 313 13.30 -11.26 2.18
C GLU A 313 13.70 -9.87 2.69
N GLU A 314 15.03 -9.66 2.84
CA GLU A 314 15.58 -8.36 3.22
C GLU A 314 15.13 -7.24 2.26
N GLY A 315 14.79 -6.08 2.80
CA GLY A 315 14.27 -4.92 2.08
C GLY A 315 12.77 -4.92 1.84
N MET A 316 12.03 -5.99 2.16
CA MET A 316 10.57 -5.99 2.11
C MET A 316 9.99 -5.05 3.17
N VAL A 317 8.91 -4.33 2.81
CA VAL A 317 8.15 -3.47 3.73
C VAL A 317 6.68 -3.80 3.62
N PHE A 318 6.04 -4.03 4.78
CA PHE A 318 4.62 -4.37 4.86
C PHE A 318 4.05 -3.96 6.24
N SER A 319 2.70 -3.88 6.33
CA SER A 319 2.00 -3.61 7.59
C SER A 319 1.82 -4.88 8.43
N ILE A 320 1.68 -4.68 9.76
CA ILE A 320 1.21 -5.68 10.73
C ILE A 320 0.11 -5.03 11.54
N GLU A 321 -1.15 -5.37 11.23
CA GLU A 321 -2.35 -4.64 11.67
C GLU A 321 -3.46 -5.54 12.25
N PRO A 322 -3.19 -6.40 13.24
CA PRO A 322 -4.26 -7.19 13.83
C PRO A 322 -5.35 -6.29 14.42
N GLY A 323 -6.60 -6.73 14.32
CA GLY A 323 -7.75 -6.03 14.88
C GLY A 323 -8.82 -6.97 15.40
N VAL A 324 -9.64 -6.49 16.35
CA VAL A 324 -10.84 -7.16 16.86
C VAL A 324 -12.00 -6.16 16.80
N TYR A 325 -13.07 -6.54 16.08
CA TYR A 325 -14.19 -5.66 15.76
C TYR A 325 -15.50 -6.27 16.28
N ILE A 326 -15.98 -5.80 17.45
CA ILE A 326 -17.19 -6.31 18.10
C ILE A 326 -18.39 -5.49 17.63
N GLN A 327 -19.11 -6.02 16.67
CA GLN A 327 -20.22 -5.31 16.01
C GLN A 327 -21.24 -4.73 17.00
N GLY A 328 -21.52 -3.43 16.81
CA GLY A 328 -22.46 -2.66 17.64
C GLY A 328 -21.89 -2.25 19.02
N LYS A 329 -20.64 -2.59 19.32
CA LYS A 329 -19.97 -2.21 20.57
C LYS A 329 -18.79 -1.31 20.33
N PHE A 330 -17.65 -1.88 19.90
CA PHE A 330 -16.38 -1.18 19.67
C PHE A 330 -15.43 -2.00 18.80
N GLY A 331 -14.37 -1.37 18.33
CA GLY A 331 -13.23 -2.01 17.66
C GLY A 331 -11.90 -1.58 18.24
N VAL A 332 -10.88 -2.41 18.01
CA VAL A 332 -9.47 -2.13 18.33
C VAL A 332 -8.63 -2.60 17.17
N ARG A 333 -7.73 -1.75 16.67
CA ARG A 333 -6.64 -2.08 15.73
C ARG A 333 -5.35 -1.42 16.22
N VAL A 334 -4.25 -2.16 16.15
CA VAL A 334 -2.89 -1.66 16.37
C VAL A 334 -2.06 -2.06 15.18
N GLU A 335 -1.48 -1.09 14.51
CA GLU A 335 -0.76 -1.27 13.26
C GLU A 335 0.57 -0.56 13.24
N ASP A 336 1.57 -1.24 12.71
CA ASP A 336 2.86 -0.67 12.35
C ASP A 336 3.35 -1.19 11.01
N LEU A 337 4.16 -0.38 10.35
CA LEU A 337 4.98 -0.81 9.22
C LEU A 337 6.27 -1.46 9.70
N VAL A 338 6.65 -2.54 9.06
CA VAL A 338 7.90 -3.25 9.31
C VAL A 338 8.78 -3.26 8.06
N LEU A 339 10.07 -2.96 8.25
CA LEU A 339 11.12 -3.13 7.24
C LEU A 339 11.94 -4.35 7.61
N VAL A 340 11.99 -5.33 6.72
CA VAL A 340 12.79 -6.54 6.91
C VAL A 340 14.27 -6.22 6.75
N THR A 341 15.06 -6.59 7.76
CA THR A 341 16.50 -6.43 7.80
C THR A 341 17.21 -7.78 7.62
N LYS A 342 18.52 -7.78 7.55
CA LYS A 342 19.32 -9.01 7.38
C LYS A 342 19.03 -10.10 8.41
N ASP A 343 18.77 -9.73 9.66
CA ASP A 343 18.65 -10.68 10.77
C ASP A 343 17.30 -10.61 11.51
N GLY A 344 16.36 -9.76 11.05
CA GLY A 344 15.07 -9.52 11.72
C GLY A 344 14.23 -8.50 10.98
N CYS A 345 13.58 -7.60 11.73
CA CYS A 345 12.89 -6.45 11.16
C CYS A 345 13.11 -5.19 12.01
N LYS A 346 12.89 -4.04 11.38
CA LYS A 346 12.82 -2.73 12.01
C LYS A 346 11.40 -2.23 11.93
N ILE A 347 10.80 -1.91 13.08
CA ILE A 347 9.50 -1.24 13.14
C ILE A 347 9.73 0.22 12.72
N LEU A 348 8.94 0.71 11.76
CA LEU A 348 9.09 2.07 11.23
C LEU A 348 8.33 3.11 12.05
N ASN A 349 7.24 2.71 12.70
CA ASN A 349 6.44 3.54 13.58
C ASN A 349 6.96 3.47 15.02
N SER A 350 7.13 4.59 15.66
CA SER A 350 7.68 4.68 17.02
C SER A 350 6.68 5.16 18.07
N TYR A 351 5.46 5.55 17.64
CA TYR A 351 4.41 5.95 18.59
C TYR A 351 4.01 4.77 19.48
N THR A 352 3.79 5.05 20.78
CA THR A 352 3.54 4.00 21.76
C THR A 352 2.36 3.09 21.40
N LYS A 353 2.49 1.80 21.76
CA LYS A 353 1.42 0.79 21.76
C LYS A 353 0.83 0.57 23.17
N ASP A 354 1.14 1.42 24.12
CA ASP A 354 0.51 1.35 25.44
C ASP A 354 -0.95 1.79 25.34
N LEU A 355 -1.80 1.20 26.20
CA LEU A 355 -3.19 1.64 26.30
C LEU A 355 -3.24 3.07 26.84
N LEU A 356 -3.84 3.97 26.07
CA LEU A 356 -4.01 5.36 26.44
C LEU A 356 -5.49 5.69 26.69
N VAL A 357 -5.74 6.39 27.81
CA VAL A 357 -7.03 7.01 28.11
C VAL A 357 -6.84 8.52 28.06
N VAL A 358 -7.63 9.20 27.25
CA VAL A 358 -7.49 10.62 26.93
C VAL A 358 -8.78 11.41 27.24
N GLY A 359 -8.67 12.73 27.47
CA GLY A 359 -9.80 13.63 27.73
C GLY A 359 -10.04 14.00 29.21
#